data_adebb3652595b1c801a2088ed813a2a6
#
_entry.id   adebb3652595b1c801a2088ed813a2a6
#
_cell.length_a   1.000
_cell.length_b   1.000
_cell.length_c   1.000
_cell.angle_alpha   90.00
_cell.angle_beta   90.00
_cell.angle_gamma   90.00
#
_symmetry.space_group_name_H-M   'P 1'
#
loop_
_entity.id
_entity.type
_entity.pdbx_description
1 polymer ?
#
loop_
_entity_poly.entity_id
_entity_poly.type
_entity_poly.pdbx_seq_one_letter_code
_entity_poly.pdbx_strand_id
1 'polypeptide(L)'
;MKTIIINRLKRNIKLDYLSTFITNLNMQSTIWVLYLAYHGLSLAQIGLVEGIYHATGIICEIPSGAVADLLGRKRSMLLSKLCIMISCLIMLFARSFWFFALSFVIQALGNNFNSGSEEALVYDSMKCLGRESEYMRVNGRLNFLIEVAQGIATVMGGILAERSFFWCYGACLVITVLAVLPVAGMTEPPYTDGDRKQTGIGATVAAHFRTSFAILASDSRILKVIVYYSVIFAMETMYFYYSQQYYSELGYNKIQISMFLLLHGILACAGAVLSEKIFKRIGKKAGTVAALAIALGMLCYGFDNIILSVAVFGVTGFCNAMLYPVQSAQLNGLIPSAQRATLISVNSMFFSIGMILLFPLAGALADRLGLTRVFGGMGVLLLAFALLWNRKRHT
;
A
#
# COMPACT_ATOMS: atom_id res chain seq x y z
N MET A 1 28.43 -2.92 30.14
CA MET A 1 27.32 -2.13 29.58
C MET A 1 27.29 -2.13 28.04
N LYS A 2 28.38 -1.84 27.33
CA LYS A 2 28.45 -1.86 25.84
C LYS A 2 28.01 -3.21 25.24
N THR A 3 28.48 -4.35 25.73
CA THR A 3 28.15 -5.69 25.21
C THR A 3 26.64 -6.00 25.30
N ILE A 4 25.98 -5.57 26.38
CA ILE A 4 24.53 -5.79 26.59
C ILE A 4 23.72 -4.99 25.56
N ILE A 5 24.11 -3.75 25.30
CA ILE A 5 23.46 -2.89 24.28
C ILE A 5 23.64 -3.49 22.89
N ILE A 6 24.85 -3.91 22.55
CA ILE A 6 25.15 -4.56 21.25
C ILE A 6 24.26 -5.80 21.05
N ASN A 7 24.12 -6.67 22.04
CA ASN A 7 23.27 -7.87 21.94
C ASN A 7 21.79 -7.52 21.80
N ARG A 8 21.31 -6.46 22.46
CA ARG A 8 19.93 -5.96 22.34
C ARG A 8 19.67 -5.40 20.94
N LEU A 9 20.60 -4.63 20.34
CA LEU A 9 20.48 -4.10 18.98
C LEU A 9 20.51 -5.22 17.91
N LYS A 10 21.35 -6.24 18.08
CA LYS A 10 21.31 -7.43 17.22
C LYS A 10 19.96 -8.16 17.29
N ARG A 11 19.33 -8.17 18.46
CA ARG A 11 18.01 -8.77 18.67
C ARG A 11 16.92 -7.98 17.96
N ASN A 12 17.04 -6.64 17.81
CA ASN A 12 16.08 -5.81 17.07
C ASN A 12 15.82 -6.35 15.67
N ILE A 13 16.88 -6.72 14.92
CA ILE A 13 16.74 -7.24 13.54
C ILE A 13 15.90 -8.53 13.51
N LYS A 14 16.07 -9.43 14.50
CA LYS A 14 15.30 -10.68 14.58
C LYS A 14 13.84 -10.41 14.97
N LEU A 15 13.65 -9.49 15.92
CA LEU A 15 12.32 -9.10 16.38
C LEU A 15 11.57 -8.37 15.29
N ASP A 16 12.27 -7.63 14.42
CA ASP A 16 11.69 -6.96 13.28
C ASP A 16 11.20 -7.95 12.23
N TYR A 17 11.99 -8.97 11.87
CA TYR A 17 11.50 -10.05 11.00
C TYR A 17 10.23 -10.69 11.54
N LEU A 18 10.17 -10.94 12.85
CA LEU A 18 9.00 -11.53 13.50
C LEU A 18 7.80 -10.55 13.50
N SER A 19 8.04 -9.28 13.85
CA SER A 19 7.03 -8.21 13.84
C SER A 19 6.44 -8.02 12.45
N THR A 20 7.29 -7.89 11.45
CA THR A 20 6.90 -7.71 10.05
C THR A 20 6.07 -8.89 9.54
N PHE A 21 6.52 -10.12 9.82
CA PHE A 21 5.76 -11.31 9.43
C PHE A 21 4.38 -11.34 10.09
N ILE A 22 4.31 -11.19 11.43
CA ILE A 22 3.04 -11.22 12.17
C ILE A 22 2.12 -10.09 11.72
N THR A 23 2.62 -8.87 11.58
CA THR A 23 1.82 -7.70 11.16
C THR A 23 1.21 -7.90 9.76
N ASN A 24 1.95 -8.54 8.86
CA ASN A 24 1.49 -8.78 7.48
C ASN A 24 0.58 -10.01 7.32
N LEU A 25 0.34 -10.80 8.40
CA LEU A 25 -0.76 -11.76 8.45
C LEU A 25 -2.13 -11.07 8.56
N ASN A 26 -2.32 -10.00 7.81
CA ASN A 26 -3.53 -9.18 7.83
C ASN A 26 -4.61 -9.78 6.92
N MET A 27 -5.45 -10.65 7.49
CA MET A 27 -6.49 -11.39 6.77
C MET A 27 -7.62 -10.50 6.27
N GLN A 28 -7.81 -9.31 6.83
CA GLN A 28 -8.87 -8.39 6.38
C GLN A 28 -8.58 -7.77 5.01
N SER A 29 -7.32 -7.65 4.61
CA SER A 29 -6.90 -6.95 3.36
C SER A 29 -7.58 -7.50 2.11
N THR A 30 -7.93 -8.78 2.11
CA THR A 30 -8.54 -9.48 0.97
C THR A 30 -10.05 -9.59 1.01
N ILE A 31 -10.68 -9.11 2.08
CA ILE A 31 -12.13 -9.30 2.28
C ILE A 31 -12.86 -8.05 2.77
N TRP A 32 -12.16 -6.94 2.98
CA TRP A 32 -12.77 -5.75 3.60
C TRP A 32 -13.88 -5.14 2.74
N VAL A 33 -13.75 -5.16 1.40
CA VAL A 33 -14.80 -4.70 0.49
C VAL A 33 -16.05 -5.55 0.64
N LEU A 34 -15.89 -6.89 0.65
CA LEU A 34 -16.99 -7.83 0.87
C LEU A 34 -17.64 -7.65 2.25
N TYR A 35 -16.84 -7.35 3.26
CA TYR A 35 -17.32 -7.12 4.61
C TYR A 35 -18.19 -5.86 4.72
N LEU A 36 -17.74 -4.75 4.12
CA LEU A 36 -18.51 -3.51 4.10
C LEU A 36 -19.79 -3.67 3.26
N ALA A 37 -19.71 -4.33 2.11
CA ALA A 37 -20.88 -4.65 1.27
C ALA A 37 -21.87 -5.55 2.02
N TYR A 38 -21.40 -6.56 2.75
CA TYR A 38 -22.23 -7.42 3.62
C TYR A 38 -23.00 -6.62 4.67
N HIS A 39 -22.44 -5.51 5.17
CA HIS A 39 -23.10 -4.60 6.10
C HIS A 39 -23.98 -3.55 5.40
N GLY A 40 -24.23 -3.69 4.10
CA GLY A 40 -25.16 -2.86 3.34
C GLY A 40 -24.58 -1.53 2.86
N LEU A 41 -23.25 -1.33 2.89
CA LEU A 41 -22.64 -0.16 2.29
C LEU A 41 -22.68 -0.28 0.75
N SER A 42 -23.05 0.80 0.07
CA SER A 42 -22.93 0.89 -1.37
C SER A 42 -21.45 0.97 -1.79
N LEU A 43 -21.14 0.68 -3.05
CA LEU A 43 -19.76 0.78 -3.56
C LEU A 43 -19.25 2.23 -3.49
N ALA A 44 -20.11 3.22 -3.66
CA ALA A 44 -19.78 4.63 -3.41
C ALA A 44 -19.33 4.87 -1.96
N GLN A 45 -20.08 4.32 -0.98
CA GLN A 45 -19.74 4.45 0.44
C GLN A 45 -18.42 3.71 0.78
N ILE A 46 -18.20 2.54 0.21
CA ILE A 46 -16.95 1.78 0.33
C ILE A 46 -15.78 2.60 -0.22
N GLY A 47 -15.95 3.20 -1.40
CA GLY A 47 -14.96 4.10 -1.98
C GLY A 47 -14.69 5.35 -1.13
N LEU A 48 -15.74 5.93 -0.51
CA LEU A 48 -15.58 7.06 0.41
C LEU A 48 -14.80 6.69 1.67
N VAL A 49 -15.03 5.52 2.25
CA VAL A 49 -14.28 5.01 3.41
C VAL A 49 -12.79 4.89 3.08
N GLU A 50 -12.45 4.34 1.91
CA GLU A 50 -11.06 4.26 1.44
C GLU A 50 -10.49 5.64 1.12
N GLY A 51 -11.28 6.54 0.54
CA GLY A 51 -10.90 7.95 0.35
C GLY A 51 -10.56 8.64 1.67
N ILE A 52 -11.34 8.41 2.72
CA ILE A 52 -11.09 8.93 4.08
C ILE A 52 -9.78 8.37 4.65
N TYR A 53 -9.50 7.07 4.45
CA TYR A 53 -8.22 6.46 4.83
C TYR A 53 -7.04 7.18 4.19
N HIS A 54 -7.07 7.38 2.87
CA HIS A 54 -6.02 8.07 2.14
C HIS A 54 -5.89 9.55 2.51
N ALA A 55 -7.01 10.26 2.72
CA ALA A 55 -7.02 11.64 3.19
C ALA A 55 -6.36 11.77 4.58
N THR A 56 -6.71 10.86 5.50
CA THR A 56 -6.09 10.80 6.82
C THR A 56 -4.60 10.50 6.72
N GLY A 57 -4.20 9.58 5.83
CA GLY A 57 -2.81 9.26 5.54
C GLY A 57 -2.00 10.50 5.17
N ILE A 58 -2.47 11.29 4.20
CA ILE A 58 -1.80 12.52 3.76
C ILE A 58 -1.71 13.55 4.90
N ILE A 59 -2.81 13.79 5.61
CA ILE A 59 -2.86 14.81 6.66
C ILE A 59 -1.94 14.46 7.82
N CYS A 60 -1.87 13.19 8.18
CA CYS A 60 -1.17 12.72 9.36
C CYS A 60 0.26 12.22 9.10
N GLU A 61 0.74 12.17 7.86
CA GLU A 61 2.09 11.69 7.51
C GLU A 61 3.18 12.48 8.26
N ILE A 62 3.15 13.80 8.18
CA ILE A 62 4.16 14.65 8.83
C ILE A 62 3.96 14.73 10.35
N PRO A 63 2.74 14.91 10.89
CA PRO A 63 2.50 14.86 12.32
C PRO A 63 2.95 13.55 12.98
N SER A 64 2.71 12.40 12.34
CA SER A 64 3.14 11.10 12.89
C SER A 64 4.65 10.94 12.91
N GLY A 65 5.36 11.44 11.89
CA GLY A 65 6.81 11.51 11.89
C GLY A 65 7.36 12.35 13.04
N ALA A 66 6.78 13.53 13.29
CA ALA A 66 7.17 14.37 14.43
C ALA A 66 6.90 13.69 15.78
N VAL A 67 5.82 12.93 15.92
CA VAL A 67 5.55 12.11 17.12
C VAL A 67 6.62 11.03 17.29
N ALA A 68 7.03 10.36 16.20
CA ALA A 68 8.09 9.36 16.23
C ALA A 68 9.44 9.94 16.67
N ASP A 69 9.75 11.15 16.22
CA ASP A 69 10.97 11.87 16.62
C ASP A 69 10.95 12.30 18.09
N LEU A 70 9.79 12.68 18.63
CA LEU A 70 9.62 13.11 20.01
C LEU A 70 9.58 11.95 21.01
N LEU A 71 8.78 10.93 20.72
CA LEU A 71 8.53 9.81 21.63
C LEU A 71 9.54 8.67 21.47
N GLY A 72 10.25 8.62 20.34
CA GLY A 72 11.09 7.53 19.91
C GLY A 72 10.36 6.53 19.03
N ARG A 73 11.12 5.84 18.19
CA ARG A 73 10.60 4.98 17.12
C ARG A 73 9.86 3.76 17.65
N LYS A 74 10.39 3.11 18.68
CA LYS A 74 9.73 1.97 19.33
C LYS A 74 8.35 2.33 19.87
N ARG A 75 8.20 3.51 20.52
CA ARG A 75 6.91 3.96 21.05
C ARG A 75 5.93 4.29 19.92
N SER A 76 6.41 4.87 18.83
CA SER A 76 5.60 5.09 17.64
C SER A 76 5.06 3.77 17.07
N MET A 77 5.89 2.73 16.93
CA MET A 77 5.47 1.41 16.52
C MET A 77 4.44 0.79 17.49
N LEU A 78 4.57 0.97 18.80
CA LEU A 78 3.57 0.51 19.78
C LEU A 78 2.25 1.25 19.64
N LEU A 79 2.27 2.59 19.43
CA LEU A 79 1.08 3.37 19.12
C LEU A 79 0.40 2.90 17.84
N SER A 80 1.17 2.55 16.80
CA SER A 80 0.65 1.92 15.59
C SER A 80 -0.16 0.66 15.93
N LYS A 81 0.42 -0.27 16.69
CA LYS A 81 -0.28 -1.52 17.05
C LYS A 81 -1.55 -1.24 17.86
N LEU A 82 -1.51 -0.27 18.77
CA LEU A 82 -2.70 0.15 19.52
C LEU A 82 -3.80 0.70 18.60
N CYS A 83 -3.46 1.57 17.65
CA CYS A 83 -4.41 2.10 16.67
C CYS A 83 -5.02 0.97 15.83
N ILE A 84 -4.22 0.04 15.31
CA ILE A 84 -4.71 -1.10 14.54
C ILE A 84 -5.63 -2.00 15.38
N MET A 85 -5.30 -2.25 16.66
CA MET A 85 -6.18 -2.99 17.58
C MET A 85 -7.53 -2.31 17.76
N ILE A 86 -7.53 -0.99 18.00
CA ILE A 86 -8.77 -0.20 18.14
C ILE A 86 -9.57 -0.25 16.84
N SER A 87 -8.93 -0.08 15.69
CA SER A 87 -9.57 -0.21 14.38
C SER A 87 -10.22 -1.60 14.21
N CYS A 88 -9.52 -2.68 14.50
CA CYS A 88 -10.07 -4.05 14.43
C CYS A 88 -11.27 -4.24 15.38
N LEU A 89 -11.20 -3.68 16.60
CA LEU A 89 -12.32 -3.73 17.55
C LEU A 89 -13.53 -2.97 17.02
N ILE A 90 -13.34 -1.77 16.47
CA ILE A 90 -14.43 -1.01 15.86
C ILE A 90 -15.03 -1.82 14.71
N MET A 91 -14.20 -2.40 13.82
CA MET A 91 -14.69 -3.22 12.71
C MET A 91 -15.56 -4.40 13.16
N LEU A 92 -15.21 -5.09 14.25
CA LEU A 92 -16.00 -6.21 14.78
C LEU A 92 -17.44 -5.81 15.16
N PHE A 93 -17.64 -4.59 15.64
CA PHE A 93 -18.92 -4.11 16.16
C PHE A 93 -19.58 -3.04 15.27
N ALA A 94 -18.91 -2.57 14.23
CA ALA A 94 -19.42 -1.56 13.31
C ALA A 94 -20.69 -2.03 12.61
N ARG A 95 -21.69 -1.14 12.51
CA ARG A 95 -22.98 -1.39 11.84
C ARG A 95 -23.41 -0.21 10.97
N SER A 96 -22.64 0.87 10.92
CA SER A 96 -22.96 2.04 10.14
C SER A 96 -21.73 2.62 9.45
N PHE A 97 -21.96 3.37 8.37
CA PHE A 97 -20.90 4.05 7.60
C PHE A 97 -19.90 4.81 8.49
N TRP A 98 -20.39 5.55 9.50
CA TRP A 98 -19.54 6.40 10.35
C TRP A 98 -18.57 5.61 11.22
N PHE A 99 -18.97 4.43 11.71
CA PHE A 99 -18.08 3.55 12.46
C PHE A 99 -17.03 2.90 11.55
N PHE A 100 -17.40 2.52 10.33
CA PHE A 100 -16.42 2.04 9.34
C PHE A 100 -15.44 3.15 8.97
N ALA A 101 -15.92 4.35 8.69
CA ALA A 101 -15.06 5.50 8.41
C ALA A 101 -14.10 5.82 9.58
N LEU A 102 -14.61 5.82 10.83
CA LEU A 102 -13.78 6.00 12.03
C LEU A 102 -12.69 4.92 12.15
N SER A 103 -13.04 3.66 11.88
CA SER A 103 -12.07 2.56 11.88
C SER A 103 -10.94 2.80 10.88
N PHE A 104 -11.26 3.24 9.67
CA PHE A 104 -10.29 3.53 8.62
C PHE A 104 -9.42 4.75 8.94
N VAL A 105 -9.98 5.79 9.58
CA VAL A 105 -9.19 6.92 10.12
C VAL A 105 -8.16 6.41 11.12
N ILE A 106 -8.58 5.60 12.09
CA ILE A 106 -7.68 5.06 13.13
C ILE A 106 -6.65 4.11 12.52
N GLN A 107 -7.04 3.32 11.53
CA GLN A 107 -6.12 2.44 10.80
C GLN A 107 -5.06 3.24 10.04
N ALA A 108 -5.44 4.32 9.36
CA ALA A 108 -4.51 5.21 8.66
C ALA A 108 -3.52 5.86 9.62
N LEU A 109 -3.97 6.34 10.79
CA LEU A 109 -3.11 6.82 11.86
C LEU A 109 -2.11 5.75 12.31
N GLY A 110 -2.58 4.52 12.53
CA GLY A 110 -1.74 3.40 12.91
C GLY A 110 -0.66 3.12 11.86
N ASN A 111 -1.01 3.11 10.58
CA ASN A 111 -0.05 2.89 9.50
C ASN A 111 0.97 4.03 9.40
N ASN A 112 0.54 5.27 9.59
CA ASN A 112 1.45 6.42 9.60
C ASN A 112 2.45 6.37 10.77
N PHE A 113 2.04 5.93 11.98
CA PHE A 113 2.95 5.75 13.11
C PHE A 113 3.97 4.63 12.87
N ASN A 114 3.65 3.61 12.09
CA ASN A 114 4.60 2.56 11.72
C ASN A 114 5.54 3.00 10.60
N SER A 115 5.00 3.74 9.63
CA SER A 115 5.72 4.19 8.45
C SER A 115 6.95 5.00 8.84
N GLY A 116 8.12 4.64 8.30
CA GLY A 116 9.40 5.26 8.63
C GLY A 116 9.96 4.89 10.01
N SER A 117 9.13 4.62 11.03
CA SER A 117 9.61 4.26 12.38
C SER A 117 10.28 2.89 12.42
N GLU A 118 9.67 1.91 11.76
CA GLU A 118 10.17 0.52 11.67
C GLU A 118 11.49 0.48 10.91
N GLU A 119 11.51 0.99 9.68
CA GLU A 119 12.71 1.03 8.85
C GLU A 119 13.87 1.77 9.53
N ALA A 120 13.55 2.92 10.12
CA ALA A 120 14.54 3.74 10.79
C ALA A 120 15.10 3.08 12.05
N LEU A 121 14.27 2.40 12.86
CA LEU A 121 14.74 1.68 14.06
C LEU A 121 15.73 0.57 13.68
N VAL A 122 15.44 -0.16 12.60
CA VAL A 122 16.32 -1.23 12.10
C VAL A 122 17.59 -0.65 11.52
N TYR A 123 17.49 0.37 10.66
CA TYR A 123 18.65 1.02 10.06
C TYR A 123 19.61 1.58 11.10
N ASP A 124 19.10 2.30 12.10
CA ASP A 124 19.92 2.85 13.18
C ASP A 124 20.51 1.77 14.09
N SER A 125 19.77 0.68 14.35
CA SER A 125 20.34 -0.47 15.04
C SER A 125 21.54 -1.04 14.28
N MET A 126 21.43 -1.17 12.95
CA MET A 126 22.51 -1.66 12.11
C MET A 126 23.68 -0.68 12.05
N LYS A 127 23.41 0.64 11.97
CA LYS A 127 24.41 1.70 12.02
C LYS A 127 25.21 1.65 13.31
N CYS A 128 24.54 1.53 14.45
CA CYS A 128 25.22 1.35 15.76
C CYS A 128 26.07 0.08 15.85
N LEU A 129 25.75 -0.94 15.05
CA LEU A 129 26.49 -2.20 14.96
C LEU A 129 27.62 -2.18 13.91
N GLY A 130 27.77 -1.11 13.13
CA GLY A 130 28.72 -1.04 11.98
C GLY A 130 28.36 -2.01 10.85
N ARG A 131 27.07 -2.31 10.64
CA ARG A 131 26.56 -3.27 9.66
C ARG A 131 25.65 -2.65 8.60
N GLU A 132 25.81 -1.37 8.30
CA GLU A 132 24.97 -0.64 7.33
C GLU A 132 25.03 -1.27 5.92
N SER A 133 26.19 -1.81 5.53
CA SER A 133 26.35 -2.48 4.23
C SER A 133 25.45 -3.72 4.05
N GLU A 134 24.96 -4.30 5.14
CA GLU A 134 24.05 -5.46 5.11
C GLU A 134 22.57 -5.06 5.04
N TYR A 135 22.24 -3.75 5.14
CA TYR A 135 20.86 -3.28 5.19
C TYR A 135 20.03 -3.73 3.99
N MET A 136 20.60 -3.67 2.79
CA MET A 136 19.91 -4.14 1.57
C MET A 136 19.52 -5.62 1.66
N ARG A 137 20.36 -6.47 2.27
CA ARG A 137 20.06 -7.89 2.49
C ARG A 137 18.94 -8.08 3.52
N VAL A 138 18.96 -7.28 4.59
CA VAL A 138 17.91 -7.33 5.63
C VAL A 138 16.57 -6.90 5.04
N ASN A 139 16.54 -5.79 4.31
CA ASN A 139 15.34 -5.28 3.65
C ASN A 139 14.77 -6.26 2.61
N GLY A 140 15.64 -6.90 1.82
CA GLY A 140 15.22 -7.95 0.89
C GLY A 140 14.54 -9.15 1.58
N ARG A 141 15.02 -9.54 2.77
CA ARG A 141 14.37 -10.60 3.57
C ARG A 141 13.05 -10.14 4.17
N LEU A 142 12.95 -8.89 4.62
CA LEU A 142 11.70 -8.31 5.11
C LEU A 142 10.64 -8.32 4.02
N ASN A 143 10.97 -7.85 2.81
CA ASN A 143 10.05 -7.90 1.68
C ASN A 143 9.58 -9.32 1.35
N PHE A 144 10.48 -10.29 1.36
CA PHE A 144 10.10 -11.70 1.18
C PHE A 144 9.12 -12.19 2.27
N LEU A 145 9.36 -11.84 3.54
CA LEU A 145 8.46 -12.21 4.64
C LEU A 145 7.09 -11.52 4.52
N ILE A 146 7.03 -10.27 4.04
CA ILE A 146 5.80 -9.55 3.76
C ILE A 146 4.97 -10.33 2.73
N GLU A 147 5.55 -10.67 1.59
CA GLU A 147 4.85 -11.38 0.52
C GLU A 147 4.34 -12.76 0.96
N VAL A 148 5.17 -13.51 1.69
CA VAL A 148 4.76 -14.82 2.23
C VAL A 148 3.62 -14.67 3.25
N ALA A 149 3.72 -13.71 4.17
CA ALA A 149 2.68 -13.47 5.17
C ALA A 149 1.36 -13.03 4.52
N GLN A 150 1.40 -12.13 3.54
CA GLN A 150 0.22 -11.68 2.80
C GLN A 150 -0.41 -12.80 1.98
N GLY A 151 0.38 -13.67 1.35
CA GLY A 151 -0.12 -14.85 0.67
C GLY A 151 -0.87 -15.80 1.61
N ILE A 152 -0.30 -16.09 2.79
CA ILE A 152 -0.96 -16.89 3.83
C ILE A 152 -2.23 -16.19 4.32
N ALA A 153 -2.15 -14.89 4.59
CA ALA A 153 -3.28 -14.08 5.06
C ALA A 153 -4.44 -14.07 4.06
N THR A 154 -4.14 -13.99 2.76
CA THR A 154 -5.14 -14.03 1.68
C THR A 154 -5.96 -15.32 1.75
N VAL A 155 -5.30 -16.47 1.81
CA VAL A 155 -5.97 -17.78 1.88
C VAL A 155 -6.77 -17.93 3.18
N MET A 156 -6.13 -17.65 4.31
CA MET A 156 -6.76 -17.75 5.63
C MET A 156 -7.93 -16.77 5.78
N GLY A 157 -7.80 -15.56 5.23
CA GLY A 157 -8.86 -14.56 5.20
C GLY A 157 -10.10 -15.07 4.48
N GLY A 158 -9.96 -15.67 3.30
CA GLY A 158 -11.05 -16.29 2.55
C GLY A 158 -11.71 -17.44 3.32
N ILE A 159 -10.92 -18.34 3.90
CA ILE A 159 -11.43 -19.49 4.68
C ILE A 159 -12.19 -19.04 5.92
N LEU A 160 -11.64 -18.10 6.69
CA LEU A 160 -12.30 -17.61 7.89
C LEU A 160 -13.55 -16.79 7.57
N ALA A 161 -13.49 -15.92 6.56
CA ALA A 161 -14.61 -15.10 6.14
C ALA A 161 -15.76 -15.92 5.54
N GLU A 162 -15.47 -17.08 4.92
CA GLU A 162 -16.49 -18.01 4.44
C GLU A 162 -17.35 -18.56 5.59
N ARG A 163 -16.73 -18.83 6.73
CA ARG A 163 -17.45 -19.24 7.95
C ARG A 163 -18.17 -18.06 8.61
N SER A 164 -17.45 -16.97 8.83
CA SER A 164 -17.97 -15.70 9.36
C SER A 164 -16.90 -14.62 9.30
N PHE A 165 -17.29 -13.42 8.92
CA PHE A 165 -16.42 -12.23 9.00
C PHE A 165 -15.96 -11.95 10.43
N PHE A 166 -16.75 -12.29 11.44
CA PHE A 166 -16.37 -12.15 12.85
C PHE A 166 -15.07 -12.92 13.17
N TRP A 167 -14.94 -14.15 12.69
CA TRP A 167 -13.71 -14.94 12.89
C TRP A 167 -12.50 -14.33 12.19
N CYS A 168 -12.71 -13.75 11.00
CA CYS A 168 -11.64 -13.11 10.28
C CYS A 168 -11.10 -11.86 11.01
N TYR A 169 -11.98 -10.94 11.41
CA TYR A 169 -11.59 -9.75 12.17
C TYR A 169 -11.11 -10.08 13.59
N GLY A 170 -11.68 -11.10 14.22
CA GLY A 170 -11.22 -11.62 15.50
C GLY A 170 -9.80 -12.18 15.42
N ALA A 171 -9.49 -12.92 14.35
CA ALA A 171 -8.13 -13.39 14.09
C ALA A 171 -7.16 -12.23 13.84
N CYS A 172 -7.56 -11.20 13.08
CA CYS A 172 -6.75 -9.99 12.89
C CYS A 172 -6.45 -9.28 14.21
N LEU A 173 -7.43 -9.19 15.12
CA LEU A 173 -7.23 -8.63 16.45
C LEU A 173 -6.20 -9.42 17.25
N VAL A 174 -6.33 -10.75 17.30
CA VAL A 174 -5.37 -11.62 17.99
C VAL A 174 -3.97 -11.48 17.39
N ILE A 175 -3.84 -11.48 16.07
CA ILE A 175 -2.56 -11.29 15.37
C ILE A 175 -1.94 -9.93 15.72
N THR A 176 -2.74 -8.87 15.77
CA THR A 176 -2.24 -7.54 16.13
C THR A 176 -1.76 -7.50 17.59
N VAL A 177 -2.47 -8.15 18.53
CA VAL A 177 -2.02 -8.31 19.91
C VAL A 177 -0.69 -9.06 19.96
N LEU A 178 -0.54 -10.16 19.21
CA LEU A 178 0.71 -10.90 19.14
C LEU A 178 1.84 -10.07 18.53
N ALA A 179 1.56 -9.18 17.57
CA ALA A 179 2.54 -8.28 16.97
C ALA A 179 3.09 -7.22 17.94
N VAL A 180 2.40 -6.95 19.06
CA VAL A 180 2.92 -6.09 20.13
C VAL A 180 4.15 -6.70 20.80
N LEU A 181 4.19 -8.02 20.96
CA LEU A 181 5.25 -8.72 21.72
C LEU A 181 6.66 -8.49 21.15
N PRO A 182 6.92 -8.73 19.84
CA PRO A 182 8.23 -8.45 19.28
C PRO A 182 8.59 -6.96 19.36
N VAL A 183 7.65 -6.04 19.10
CA VAL A 183 7.90 -4.59 19.20
C VAL A 183 8.24 -4.19 20.63
N ALA A 184 7.52 -4.70 21.63
CA ALA A 184 7.81 -4.45 23.05
C ALA A 184 9.20 -4.95 23.45
N GLY A 185 9.66 -6.06 22.84
CA GLY A 185 11.00 -6.64 23.06
C GLY A 185 12.15 -5.87 22.41
N MET A 186 11.87 -4.95 21.46
CA MET A 186 12.88 -4.12 20.80
C MET A 186 13.48 -3.10 21.77
N THR A 187 14.66 -2.61 21.44
CA THR A 187 15.38 -1.58 22.19
C THR A 187 15.60 -0.38 21.29
N GLU A 188 15.28 0.81 21.77
CA GLU A 188 15.57 2.06 21.08
C GLU A 188 17.08 2.20 20.86
N PRO A 189 17.56 2.41 19.63
CA PRO A 189 18.96 2.69 19.38
C PRO A 189 19.37 4.00 20.06
N PRO A 190 20.60 4.13 20.58
CA PRO A 190 21.08 5.38 21.11
C PRO A 190 21.13 6.41 19.99
N TYR A 191 20.42 7.53 20.16
CA TYR A 191 20.50 8.66 19.25
C TYR A 191 21.87 9.31 19.30
N THR A 192 22.44 9.62 18.15
CA THR A 192 23.52 10.62 18.06
C THR A 192 22.87 11.99 18.16
N ASP A 193 23.28 12.78 19.16
CA ASP A 193 22.70 14.08 19.56
C ASP A 193 22.65 15.18 18.47
N GLY A 194 23.07 14.90 17.24
CA GLY A 194 23.10 15.85 16.13
C GLY A 194 21.84 15.97 15.27
N ASP A 195 20.89 15.02 15.37
CA ASP A 195 19.79 14.90 14.40
C ASP A 195 18.44 15.46 14.86
N ARG A 196 18.31 15.89 16.11
CA ARG A 196 17.06 16.51 16.63
C ARG A 196 16.98 17.97 16.27
N LYS A 197 16.55 18.31 15.07
CA LYS A 197 16.05 19.66 14.79
C LYS A 197 14.69 19.83 15.47
N GLN A 198 14.66 20.60 16.55
CA GLN A 198 13.42 21.10 17.20
C GLN A 198 12.77 22.18 16.32
N THR A 199 12.26 21.81 15.15
CA THR A 199 11.39 22.68 14.38
C THR A 199 9.95 22.36 14.75
N GLY A 200 9.12 23.37 15.00
CA GLY A 200 7.70 23.17 15.30
C GLY A 200 7.01 22.41 14.15
N ILE A 201 6.06 21.52 14.48
CA ILE A 201 5.35 20.65 13.52
C ILE A 201 4.82 21.46 12.33
N GLY A 202 4.19 22.63 12.57
CA GLY A 202 3.66 23.48 11.50
C GLY A 202 4.73 24.00 10.54
N ALA A 203 5.91 24.39 11.05
CA ALA A 203 7.03 24.84 10.22
C ALA A 203 7.59 23.70 9.37
N THR A 204 7.66 22.49 9.94
CA THR A 204 8.11 21.28 9.23
C THR A 204 7.14 20.90 8.10
N VAL A 205 5.83 20.95 8.35
CA VAL A 205 4.78 20.73 7.35
C VAL A 205 4.90 21.73 6.19
N ALA A 206 4.97 23.03 6.52
CA ALA A 206 5.08 24.08 5.51
C ALA A 206 6.37 23.95 4.69
N ALA A 207 7.49 23.65 5.33
CA ALA A 207 8.77 23.43 4.64
C ALA A 207 8.72 22.22 3.71
N HIS A 208 8.08 21.11 4.14
CA HIS A 208 7.92 19.92 3.32
C HIS A 208 7.09 20.20 2.07
N PHE A 209 5.91 20.84 2.21
CA PHE A 209 5.09 21.21 1.05
C PHE A 209 5.82 22.17 0.12
N ARG A 210 6.50 23.19 0.67
CA ARG A 210 7.29 24.14 -0.14
C ARG A 210 8.37 23.42 -0.95
N THR A 211 9.09 22.49 -0.34
CA THR A 211 10.13 21.71 -1.02
C THR A 211 9.53 20.80 -2.09
N SER A 212 8.41 20.15 -1.78
CA SER A 212 7.67 19.30 -2.72
C SER A 212 7.21 20.10 -3.96
N PHE A 213 6.61 21.27 -3.76
CA PHE A 213 6.21 22.15 -4.87
C PHE A 213 7.42 22.66 -5.67
N ALA A 214 8.52 23.01 -5.01
CA ALA A 214 9.74 23.44 -5.68
C ALA A 214 10.31 22.34 -6.59
N ILE A 215 10.31 21.07 -6.13
CA ILE A 215 10.73 19.92 -6.95
C ILE A 215 9.82 19.76 -8.17
N LEU A 216 8.50 19.81 -7.99
CA LEU A 216 7.54 19.68 -9.09
C LEU A 216 7.65 20.82 -10.11
N ALA A 217 7.95 22.03 -9.63
CA ALA A 217 8.14 23.20 -10.48
C ALA A 217 9.49 23.23 -11.22
N SER A 218 10.51 22.54 -10.67
CA SER A 218 11.86 22.53 -11.24
C SER A 218 11.97 21.79 -12.57
N ASP A 219 11.17 20.73 -12.75
CA ASP A 219 11.17 19.94 -13.98
C ASP A 219 9.79 19.30 -14.24
N SER A 220 9.10 19.76 -15.27
CA SER A 220 7.80 19.24 -15.66
C SER A 220 7.79 17.74 -16.01
N ARG A 221 8.95 17.14 -16.30
CA ARG A 221 9.09 15.70 -16.54
C ARG A 221 8.83 14.90 -15.28
N ILE A 222 9.22 15.42 -14.11
CA ILE A 222 8.97 14.77 -12.80
C ILE A 222 7.47 14.66 -12.58
N LEU A 223 6.75 15.77 -12.68
CA LEU A 223 5.29 15.79 -12.52
C LEU A 223 4.60 14.85 -13.53
N LYS A 224 5.04 14.86 -14.78
CA LYS A 224 4.51 13.96 -15.82
C LYS A 224 4.69 12.50 -15.42
N VAL A 225 5.86 12.09 -14.96
CA VAL A 225 6.11 10.69 -14.53
C VAL A 225 5.24 10.34 -13.34
N ILE A 226 5.18 11.19 -12.31
CA ILE A 226 4.37 10.96 -11.11
C ILE A 226 2.89 10.79 -11.48
N VAL A 227 2.30 11.74 -12.22
CA VAL A 227 0.88 11.69 -12.59
C VAL A 227 0.58 10.45 -13.43
N TYR A 228 1.42 10.14 -14.42
CA TYR A 228 1.24 8.97 -15.28
C TYR A 228 1.12 7.67 -14.48
N TYR A 229 2.08 7.39 -13.62
CA TYR A 229 2.08 6.16 -12.84
C TYR A 229 1.03 6.17 -11.72
N SER A 230 0.80 7.31 -11.06
CA SER A 230 -0.23 7.41 -10.02
C SER A 230 -1.63 7.12 -10.53
N VAL A 231 -1.97 7.58 -11.74
CA VAL A 231 -3.26 7.26 -12.37
C VAL A 231 -3.38 5.76 -12.65
N ILE A 232 -2.34 5.14 -13.22
CA ILE A 232 -2.34 3.70 -13.52
C ILE A 232 -2.49 2.90 -12.23
N PHE A 233 -1.68 3.21 -11.21
CA PHE A 233 -1.73 2.51 -9.92
C PHE A 233 -3.06 2.69 -9.20
N ALA A 234 -3.64 3.90 -9.19
CA ALA A 234 -4.93 4.14 -8.57
C ALA A 234 -6.05 3.36 -9.29
N MET A 235 -6.06 3.37 -10.62
CA MET A 235 -7.06 2.63 -11.39
C MET A 235 -6.94 1.11 -11.19
N GLU A 236 -5.72 0.58 -11.16
CA GLU A 236 -5.49 -0.84 -10.92
C GLU A 236 -5.83 -1.24 -9.49
N THR A 237 -5.49 -0.43 -8.49
CA THR A 237 -5.84 -0.68 -7.09
C THR A 237 -7.36 -0.68 -6.88
N MET A 238 -8.10 0.25 -7.49
CA MET A 238 -9.58 0.24 -7.47
C MET A 238 -10.13 -1.04 -8.11
N TYR A 239 -9.59 -1.40 -9.27
CA TYR A 239 -9.97 -2.63 -9.97
C TYR A 239 -9.71 -3.87 -9.11
N PHE A 240 -8.54 -3.96 -8.46
CA PHE A 240 -8.20 -5.03 -7.53
C PHE A 240 -9.20 -5.11 -6.36
N TYR A 241 -9.53 -4.00 -5.72
CA TYR A 241 -10.45 -4.02 -4.58
C TYR A 241 -11.89 -4.31 -5.00
N TYR A 242 -12.40 -3.66 -6.03
CA TYR A 242 -13.77 -3.93 -6.50
C TYR A 242 -13.94 -5.30 -7.18
N SER A 243 -12.85 -5.95 -7.62
CA SER A 243 -12.92 -7.32 -8.13
C SER A 243 -13.44 -8.31 -7.09
N GLN A 244 -13.23 -8.05 -5.79
CA GLN A 244 -13.78 -8.86 -4.71
C GLN A 244 -15.31 -8.91 -4.80
N GLN A 245 -15.95 -7.74 -4.91
CA GLN A 245 -17.39 -7.64 -5.03
C GLN A 245 -17.89 -8.17 -6.37
N TYR A 246 -17.18 -7.89 -7.46
CA TYR A 246 -17.50 -8.41 -8.79
C TYR A 246 -17.59 -9.94 -8.81
N TYR A 247 -16.59 -10.64 -8.28
CA TYR A 247 -16.62 -12.11 -8.22
C TYR A 247 -17.71 -12.63 -7.25
N SER A 248 -18.01 -11.89 -6.19
CA SER A 248 -19.12 -12.21 -5.27
C SER A 248 -20.47 -12.09 -5.97
N GLU A 249 -20.69 -11.08 -6.81
CA GLU A 249 -21.90 -10.90 -7.61
C GLU A 249 -22.06 -11.99 -8.68
N LEU A 250 -20.97 -12.58 -9.16
CA LEU A 250 -20.98 -13.76 -10.03
C LEU A 250 -21.24 -15.08 -9.29
N GLY A 251 -21.43 -15.04 -7.97
CA GLY A 251 -21.77 -16.21 -7.14
C GLY A 251 -20.54 -16.99 -6.62
N TYR A 252 -19.33 -16.48 -6.76
CA TYR A 252 -18.15 -17.12 -6.18
C TYR A 252 -18.10 -16.91 -4.68
N ASN A 253 -17.75 -17.99 -3.95
CA ASN A 253 -17.58 -17.93 -2.51
C ASN A 253 -16.25 -17.23 -2.13
N LYS A 254 -16.10 -16.84 -0.85
CA LYS A 254 -14.96 -16.06 -0.39
C LYS A 254 -13.62 -16.80 -0.49
N ILE A 255 -13.65 -18.15 -0.42
CA ILE A 255 -12.46 -18.99 -0.63
C ILE A 255 -12.00 -18.89 -2.09
N GLN A 256 -12.93 -19.03 -3.05
CA GLN A 256 -12.61 -18.91 -4.47
C GLN A 256 -12.10 -17.52 -4.81
N ILE A 257 -12.75 -16.48 -4.30
CA ILE A 257 -12.29 -15.09 -4.47
C ILE A 257 -10.87 -14.91 -3.92
N SER A 258 -10.58 -15.43 -2.73
CA SER A 258 -9.24 -15.36 -2.16
C SER A 258 -8.18 -16.10 -2.99
N MET A 259 -8.54 -17.20 -3.66
CA MET A 259 -7.64 -17.89 -4.60
C MET A 259 -7.35 -17.06 -5.85
N PHE A 260 -8.35 -16.32 -6.38
CA PHE A 260 -8.14 -15.39 -7.50
C PHE A 260 -7.21 -14.24 -7.10
N LEU A 261 -7.40 -13.68 -5.90
CA LEU A 261 -6.52 -12.64 -5.35
C LEU A 261 -5.10 -13.17 -5.08
N LEU A 262 -4.96 -14.41 -4.60
CA LEU A 262 -3.65 -15.06 -4.43
C LEU A 262 -2.93 -15.22 -5.76
N LEU A 263 -3.63 -15.68 -6.80
CA LEU A 263 -3.06 -15.80 -8.15
C LEU A 263 -2.59 -14.45 -8.68
N HIS A 264 -3.40 -13.39 -8.49
CA HIS A 264 -3.01 -12.03 -8.81
C HIS A 264 -1.72 -11.64 -8.10
N GLY A 265 -1.61 -11.88 -6.78
CA GLY A 265 -0.42 -11.61 -5.98
C GLY A 265 0.82 -12.39 -6.44
N ILE A 266 0.68 -13.68 -6.74
CA ILE A 266 1.79 -14.51 -7.25
C ILE A 266 2.30 -13.96 -8.58
N LEU A 267 1.39 -13.58 -9.50
CA LEU A 267 1.77 -13.00 -10.78
C LEU A 267 2.37 -11.59 -10.61
N ALA A 268 1.88 -10.81 -9.63
CA ALA A 268 2.48 -9.54 -9.27
C ALA A 268 3.94 -9.70 -8.79
N CYS A 269 4.22 -10.67 -7.92
CA CYS A 269 5.60 -11.02 -7.52
C CYS A 269 6.48 -11.37 -8.72
N ALA A 270 5.96 -12.17 -9.66
CA ALA A 270 6.68 -12.49 -10.89
C ALA A 270 6.96 -11.23 -11.74
N GLY A 271 5.99 -10.32 -11.84
CA GLY A 271 6.15 -9.03 -12.53
C GLY A 271 7.25 -8.16 -11.91
N ALA A 272 7.28 -8.05 -10.59
CA ALA A 272 8.32 -7.31 -9.88
C ALA A 272 9.72 -7.90 -10.12
N VAL A 273 9.87 -9.22 -10.01
CA VAL A 273 11.15 -9.92 -10.23
C VAL A 273 11.64 -9.79 -11.67
N LEU A 274 10.74 -9.88 -12.65
CA LEU A 274 11.09 -9.79 -14.06
C LEU A 274 11.21 -8.36 -14.59
N SER A 275 10.86 -7.35 -13.80
CA SER A 275 10.79 -5.94 -14.21
C SER A 275 12.10 -5.43 -14.84
N GLU A 276 13.25 -5.72 -14.22
CA GLU A 276 14.56 -5.31 -14.74
C GLU A 276 14.87 -5.94 -16.11
N LYS A 277 14.61 -7.24 -16.26
CA LYS A 277 14.86 -7.98 -17.49
C LYS A 277 13.99 -7.45 -18.64
N ILE A 278 12.71 -7.19 -18.33
CA ILE A 278 11.75 -6.63 -19.28
C ILE A 278 12.15 -5.20 -19.65
N PHE A 279 12.50 -4.37 -18.66
CA PHE A 279 12.93 -3.00 -18.88
C PHE A 279 14.20 -2.92 -19.75
N LYS A 280 15.19 -3.79 -19.52
CA LYS A 280 16.38 -3.88 -20.37
C LYS A 280 16.07 -4.23 -21.82
N ARG A 281 15.00 -5.02 -22.07
CA ARG A 281 14.61 -5.47 -23.43
C ARG A 281 13.76 -4.44 -24.19
N ILE A 282 12.79 -3.80 -23.54
CA ILE A 282 11.83 -2.90 -24.21
C ILE A 282 11.96 -1.43 -23.77
N GLY A 283 12.86 -1.13 -22.82
CA GLY A 283 13.21 0.22 -22.39
C GLY A 283 12.03 1.04 -21.89
N LYS A 284 12.00 2.31 -22.25
CA LYS A 284 10.95 3.28 -21.85
C LYS A 284 9.53 2.89 -22.30
N LYS A 285 9.41 1.97 -23.27
CA LYS A 285 8.11 1.45 -23.73
C LYS A 285 7.44 0.53 -22.71
N ALA A 286 8.21 0.00 -21.73
CA ALA A 286 7.67 -0.91 -20.70
C ALA A 286 6.45 -0.32 -19.98
N GLY A 287 6.52 0.96 -19.59
CA GLY A 287 5.41 1.67 -18.94
C GLY A 287 4.14 1.72 -19.79
N THR A 288 4.29 1.98 -21.09
CA THR A 288 3.15 2.02 -22.01
C THR A 288 2.56 0.64 -22.26
N VAL A 289 3.42 -0.35 -22.53
CA VAL A 289 2.98 -1.72 -22.79
C VAL A 289 2.20 -2.28 -21.59
N ALA A 290 2.69 -2.05 -20.38
CA ALA A 290 2.00 -2.48 -19.18
C ALA A 290 0.66 -1.74 -18.96
N ALA A 291 0.61 -0.42 -19.17
CA ALA A 291 -0.63 0.34 -19.08
C ALA A 291 -1.68 -0.13 -20.11
N LEU A 292 -1.26 -0.43 -21.33
CA LEU A 292 -2.14 -0.99 -22.36
C LEU A 292 -2.62 -2.39 -21.99
N ALA A 293 -1.76 -3.24 -21.43
CA ALA A 293 -2.14 -4.58 -20.98
C ALA A 293 -3.15 -4.52 -19.82
N ILE A 294 -2.96 -3.61 -18.85
CA ILE A 294 -3.92 -3.36 -17.76
C ILE A 294 -5.26 -2.87 -18.33
N ALA A 295 -5.23 -1.91 -19.25
CA ALA A 295 -6.45 -1.37 -19.88
C ALA A 295 -7.22 -2.47 -20.64
N LEU A 296 -6.54 -3.27 -21.43
CA LEU A 296 -7.14 -4.41 -22.15
C LEU A 296 -7.69 -5.46 -21.18
N GLY A 297 -6.97 -5.74 -20.07
CA GLY A 297 -7.44 -6.63 -19.03
C GLY A 297 -8.76 -6.16 -18.42
N MET A 298 -8.89 -4.87 -18.12
CA MET A 298 -10.15 -4.29 -17.62
C MET A 298 -11.29 -4.39 -18.65
N LEU A 299 -11.02 -4.21 -19.94
CA LEU A 299 -12.01 -4.37 -21.01
C LEU A 299 -12.52 -5.81 -21.15
N CYS A 300 -11.65 -6.80 -20.89
CA CYS A 300 -12.01 -8.22 -20.99
C CYS A 300 -13.06 -8.69 -19.97
N TYR A 301 -13.33 -7.91 -18.92
CA TYR A 301 -14.39 -8.23 -17.94
C TYR A 301 -15.80 -8.14 -18.52
N GLY A 302 -15.97 -7.55 -19.70
CA GLY A 302 -17.24 -7.57 -20.43
C GLY A 302 -17.57 -8.92 -21.08
N PHE A 303 -16.63 -9.88 -21.11
CA PHE A 303 -16.86 -11.22 -21.63
C PHE A 303 -17.26 -12.18 -20.50
N ASP A 304 -18.36 -12.90 -20.69
CA ASP A 304 -18.94 -13.83 -19.69
C ASP A 304 -18.09 -15.13 -19.60
N ASN A 305 -16.79 -14.98 -19.35
CA ASN A 305 -15.85 -16.09 -19.24
C ASN A 305 -14.95 -15.94 -18.03
N ILE A 306 -15.18 -16.76 -17.01
CA ILE A 306 -14.43 -16.68 -15.75
C ILE A 306 -12.94 -16.99 -15.92
N ILE A 307 -12.58 -17.93 -16.78
CA ILE A 307 -11.16 -18.30 -16.99
C ILE A 307 -10.42 -17.10 -17.58
N LEU A 308 -11.03 -16.43 -18.57
CA LEU A 308 -10.47 -15.21 -19.14
C LEU A 308 -10.39 -14.10 -18.10
N SER A 309 -11.46 -13.87 -17.32
CA SER A 309 -11.52 -12.86 -16.27
C SER A 309 -10.40 -13.04 -15.24
N VAL A 310 -10.21 -14.26 -14.70
CA VAL A 310 -9.16 -14.55 -13.73
C VAL A 310 -7.75 -14.47 -14.33
N ALA A 311 -7.59 -14.94 -15.58
CA ALA A 311 -6.30 -14.86 -16.28
C ALA A 311 -5.88 -13.39 -16.52
N VAL A 312 -6.79 -12.54 -17.02
CA VAL A 312 -6.47 -11.13 -17.26
C VAL A 312 -6.28 -10.38 -15.94
N PHE A 313 -7.01 -10.73 -14.88
CA PHE A 313 -6.81 -10.19 -13.54
C PHE A 313 -5.39 -10.46 -13.03
N GLY A 314 -4.89 -11.68 -13.21
CA GLY A 314 -3.50 -12.01 -12.90
C GLY A 314 -2.49 -11.22 -13.75
N VAL A 315 -2.76 -11.03 -15.04
CA VAL A 315 -1.91 -10.23 -15.94
C VAL A 315 -1.86 -8.76 -15.51
N THR A 316 -2.99 -8.17 -15.04
CA THR A 316 -2.97 -6.79 -14.54
C THR A 316 -2.08 -6.65 -13.32
N GLY A 317 -2.11 -7.60 -12.37
CA GLY A 317 -1.22 -7.62 -11.22
C GLY A 317 0.26 -7.72 -11.61
N PHE A 318 0.59 -8.62 -12.55
CA PHE A 318 1.95 -8.73 -13.11
C PHE A 318 2.43 -7.39 -13.68
N CYS A 319 1.60 -6.76 -14.53
CA CYS A 319 1.93 -5.49 -15.16
C CYS A 319 2.07 -4.35 -14.15
N ASN A 320 1.17 -4.28 -13.17
CA ASN A 320 1.17 -3.25 -12.13
C ASN A 320 2.44 -3.34 -11.28
N ALA A 321 2.77 -4.51 -10.75
CA ALA A 321 3.96 -4.71 -9.93
C ALA A 321 5.26 -4.48 -10.70
N MET A 322 5.30 -4.82 -12.00
CA MET A 322 6.43 -4.50 -12.87
C MET A 322 6.67 -3.00 -12.99
N LEU A 323 5.62 -2.17 -12.90
CA LEU A 323 5.74 -0.72 -13.09
C LEU A 323 6.43 0.00 -11.92
N TYR A 324 6.38 -0.52 -10.69
CA TYR A 324 7.01 0.13 -9.53
C TYR A 324 8.52 0.34 -9.68
N PRO A 325 9.34 -0.70 -10.01
CA PRO A 325 10.76 -0.50 -10.27
C PRO A 325 11.04 0.39 -11.48
N VAL A 326 10.19 0.32 -12.52
CA VAL A 326 10.33 1.15 -13.73
C VAL A 326 10.10 2.62 -13.42
N GLN A 327 9.07 2.96 -12.65
CA GLN A 327 8.80 4.31 -12.17
C GLN A 327 9.96 4.82 -11.32
N SER A 328 10.37 4.03 -10.33
CA SER A 328 11.47 4.38 -9.42
C SER A 328 12.77 4.69 -10.19
N ALA A 329 13.12 3.87 -11.17
CA ALA A 329 14.30 4.10 -12.01
C ALA A 329 14.19 5.41 -12.81
N GLN A 330 13.01 5.71 -13.38
CA GLN A 330 12.79 6.95 -14.13
C GLN A 330 12.87 8.19 -13.23
N LEU A 331 12.26 8.16 -12.04
CA LEU A 331 12.27 9.27 -11.10
C LEU A 331 13.67 9.51 -10.52
N ASN A 332 14.38 8.44 -10.13
CA ASN A 332 15.73 8.53 -9.61
C ASN A 332 16.74 9.09 -10.63
N GLY A 333 16.47 8.92 -11.93
CA GLY A 333 17.26 9.50 -12.99
C GLY A 333 17.03 10.99 -13.23
N LEU A 334 15.95 11.56 -12.69
CA LEU A 334 15.58 12.97 -12.87
C LEU A 334 15.94 13.86 -11.66
N ILE A 335 16.27 13.27 -10.49
CA ILE A 335 16.38 14.02 -9.23
C ILE A 335 17.69 13.69 -8.50
N PRO A 336 18.35 14.72 -7.92
CA PRO A 336 19.50 14.52 -7.03
C PRO A 336 19.15 13.63 -5.82
N SER A 337 20.13 12.82 -5.39
CA SER A 337 19.94 11.87 -4.28
C SER A 337 19.40 12.50 -2.98
N ALA A 338 19.77 13.74 -2.69
CA ALA A 338 19.34 14.48 -1.51
C ALA A 338 17.81 14.77 -1.46
N GLN A 339 17.10 14.71 -2.59
CA GLN A 339 15.67 15.02 -2.70
C GLN A 339 14.80 13.76 -2.88
N ARG A 340 15.39 12.56 -2.88
CA ARG A 340 14.66 11.31 -3.13
C ARG A 340 13.56 11.02 -2.09
N ALA A 341 13.83 11.27 -0.81
CA ALA A 341 12.84 11.06 0.24
C ALA A 341 11.59 11.93 0.04
N THR A 342 11.78 13.22 -0.26
CA THR A 342 10.68 14.15 -0.56
C THR A 342 9.89 13.69 -1.79
N LEU A 343 10.58 13.17 -2.81
CA LEU A 343 9.93 12.68 -4.01
C LEU A 343 9.05 11.44 -3.76
N ILE A 344 9.50 10.52 -2.92
CA ILE A 344 8.71 9.33 -2.54
C ILE A 344 7.42 9.78 -1.86
N SER A 345 7.49 10.75 -0.94
CA SER A 345 6.31 11.32 -0.28
C SER A 345 5.36 12.02 -1.28
N VAL A 346 5.90 12.82 -2.21
CA VAL A 346 5.12 13.45 -3.28
C VAL A 346 4.41 12.40 -4.15
N ASN A 347 5.12 11.35 -4.53
CA ASN A 347 4.55 10.27 -5.35
C ASN A 347 3.40 9.55 -4.62
N SER A 348 3.58 9.24 -3.33
CA SER A 348 2.53 8.64 -2.49
C SER A 348 1.31 9.57 -2.34
N MET A 349 1.55 10.88 -2.22
CA MET A 349 0.48 11.88 -2.15
C MET A 349 -0.36 11.91 -3.44
N PHE A 350 0.26 11.88 -4.62
CA PHE A 350 -0.48 11.86 -5.90
C PHE A 350 -1.28 10.57 -6.08
N PHE A 351 -0.74 9.42 -5.70
CA PHE A 351 -1.49 8.17 -5.65
C PHE A 351 -2.71 8.29 -4.72
N SER A 352 -2.51 8.79 -3.50
CA SER A 352 -3.59 8.96 -2.53
C SER A 352 -4.67 9.94 -3.01
N ILE A 353 -4.29 11.04 -3.68
CA ILE A 353 -5.25 11.95 -4.33
C ILE A 353 -6.07 11.20 -5.40
N GLY A 354 -5.42 10.35 -6.20
CA GLY A 354 -6.11 9.48 -7.16
C GLY A 354 -7.14 8.59 -6.47
N MET A 355 -6.78 7.95 -5.36
CA MET A 355 -7.70 7.09 -4.58
C MET A 355 -8.86 7.89 -3.98
N ILE A 356 -8.61 9.07 -3.40
CA ILE A 356 -9.64 9.94 -2.80
C ILE A 356 -10.70 10.34 -3.83
N LEU A 357 -10.29 10.64 -5.06
CA LEU A 357 -11.18 11.14 -6.09
C LEU A 357 -11.83 10.02 -6.90
N LEU A 358 -11.02 9.08 -7.38
CA LEU A 358 -11.45 8.08 -8.35
C LEU A 358 -12.20 6.92 -7.69
N PHE A 359 -11.82 6.50 -6.48
CA PHE A 359 -12.41 5.34 -5.84
C PHE A 359 -13.90 5.55 -5.53
N PRO A 360 -14.32 6.65 -4.86
CA PRO A 360 -15.74 6.92 -4.63
C PRO A 360 -16.52 7.13 -5.92
N LEU A 361 -15.90 7.78 -6.91
CA LEU A 361 -16.52 8.02 -8.22
C LEU A 361 -16.80 6.70 -8.95
N ALA A 362 -15.81 5.81 -9.00
CA ALA A 362 -15.97 4.49 -9.60
C ALA A 362 -17.03 3.67 -8.87
N GLY A 363 -17.07 3.73 -7.53
CA GLY A 363 -18.11 3.10 -6.73
C GLY A 363 -19.51 3.64 -7.03
N ALA A 364 -19.68 4.95 -7.10
CA ALA A 364 -20.96 5.59 -7.43
C ALA A 364 -21.44 5.26 -8.85
N LEU A 365 -20.53 5.13 -9.80
CA LEU A 365 -20.85 4.65 -11.14
C LEU A 365 -21.23 3.17 -11.13
N ALA A 366 -20.53 2.35 -10.31
CA ALA A 366 -20.80 0.93 -10.21
C ALA A 366 -22.15 0.63 -9.54
N ASP A 367 -22.56 1.41 -8.54
CA ASP A 367 -23.89 1.33 -7.93
C ASP A 367 -25.02 1.56 -8.96
N ARG A 368 -24.79 2.33 -10.03
CA ARG A 368 -25.78 2.65 -11.08
C ARG A 368 -25.68 1.75 -12.31
N LEU A 369 -24.45 1.45 -12.73
CA LEU A 369 -24.18 0.83 -14.03
C LEU A 369 -23.76 -0.64 -13.92
N GLY A 370 -23.36 -1.08 -12.71
CA GLY A 370 -22.74 -2.37 -12.44
C GLY A 370 -21.22 -2.34 -12.65
N LEU A 371 -20.51 -3.22 -11.96
CA LEU A 371 -19.05 -3.30 -11.96
C LEU A 371 -18.46 -3.62 -13.33
N THR A 372 -19.09 -4.50 -14.10
CA THR A 372 -18.64 -4.87 -15.46
C THR A 372 -18.50 -3.66 -16.37
N ARG A 373 -19.53 -2.77 -16.39
CA ARG A 373 -19.49 -1.56 -17.23
C ARG A 373 -18.47 -0.55 -16.74
N VAL A 374 -18.31 -0.45 -15.42
CA VAL A 374 -17.31 0.47 -14.82
C VAL A 374 -15.90 -0.02 -15.14
N PHE A 375 -15.60 -1.30 -15.02
CA PHE A 375 -14.29 -1.84 -15.42
C PHE A 375 -14.02 -1.63 -16.90
N GLY A 376 -15.00 -1.88 -17.77
CA GLY A 376 -14.90 -1.54 -19.20
C GLY A 376 -14.62 -0.06 -19.44
N GLY A 377 -15.37 0.84 -18.79
CA GLY A 377 -15.15 2.29 -18.86
C GLY A 377 -13.76 2.71 -18.38
N MET A 378 -13.28 2.14 -17.25
CA MET A 378 -11.92 2.34 -16.75
C MET A 378 -10.87 1.88 -17.77
N GLY A 379 -11.10 0.72 -18.41
CA GLY A 379 -10.22 0.22 -19.46
C GLY A 379 -10.14 1.16 -20.66
N VAL A 380 -11.27 1.69 -21.13
CA VAL A 380 -11.30 2.70 -22.22
C VAL A 380 -10.55 3.97 -21.81
N LEU A 381 -10.82 4.50 -20.61
CA LEU A 381 -10.16 5.71 -20.11
C LEU A 381 -8.65 5.52 -19.97
N LEU A 382 -8.22 4.38 -19.42
CA LEU A 382 -6.80 4.09 -19.26
C LEU A 382 -6.10 3.90 -20.62
N LEU A 383 -6.78 3.24 -21.58
CA LEU A 383 -6.28 3.07 -22.94
C LEU A 383 -6.08 4.45 -23.62
N ALA A 384 -7.10 5.29 -23.58
CA ALA A 384 -7.04 6.64 -24.13
C ALA A 384 -5.94 7.48 -23.46
N PHE A 385 -5.87 7.42 -22.13
CA PHE A 385 -4.84 8.11 -21.36
C PHE A 385 -3.42 7.66 -21.74
N ALA A 386 -3.16 6.35 -21.81
CA ALA A 386 -1.86 5.81 -22.18
C ALA A 386 -1.44 6.18 -23.61
N LEU A 387 -2.38 6.17 -24.57
CA LEU A 387 -2.11 6.55 -25.97
C LEU A 387 -1.84 8.05 -26.14
N LEU A 388 -2.65 8.89 -25.52
CA LEU A 388 -2.49 10.36 -25.58
C LEU A 388 -1.21 10.82 -24.90
N TRP A 389 -0.85 10.15 -23.78
CA TRP A 389 0.37 10.47 -23.07
C TRP A 389 1.64 10.20 -23.89
N ASN A 390 1.62 9.11 -24.66
CA ASN A 390 2.77 8.77 -25.51
C ASN A 390 2.90 9.69 -26.72
N ARG A 391 1.81 10.17 -27.30
CA ARG A 391 1.88 11.16 -28.40
C ARG A 391 2.65 12.41 -27.99
N LYS A 392 2.42 12.92 -26.77
CA LYS A 392 3.11 14.10 -26.23
C LYS A 392 4.58 13.88 -25.85
N ARG A 393 5.10 12.67 -25.92
CA ARG A 393 6.53 12.36 -25.70
C ARG A 393 7.38 12.40 -26.97
N HIS A 394 6.73 12.37 -28.12
CA HIS A 394 7.38 12.38 -29.44
C HIS A 394 7.34 13.76 -30.15
N THR A 395 6.59 14.71 -29.60
CA THR A 395 6.63 16.14 -29.93
C THR A 395 7.35 16.91 -28.83
#